data_90e330a87cb9d2c9797acb49ef747711
#
_entry.id   90e330a87cb9d2c9797acb49ef747711
#
_cell.length_a   1.000
_cell.length_b   1.000
_cell.length_c   1.000
_cell.angle_alpha   90.00
_cell.angle_beta   90.00
_cell.angle_gamma   90.00
#
_symmetry.space_group_name_H-M   'P 1'
#
loop_
_entity.id
_entity.type
_entity.pdbx_description
1 polymer ?
#
loop_
_entity_poly.entity_id
_entity_poly.type
_entity_poly.pdbx_seq_one_letter_code
_entity_poly.pdbx_strand_id
1 'polypeptide(L)'
;MGCGLSSILLVLLLNVFTRGLPLQQELYEGSNCKLEDGNTGVCKKIHDCPARLREVLEGKRSSDSTGRCGFKNRIEIVCCQFNITDKIGLRPAEIACRQYENDIGISGKLRGELSELQSTQVQFNIFNGVQADRGEFPYMVALGYENQDNGDNSEAIKYSCGGTLISSQHVLTAAHCVDNVQEKVPIEVRVGNENLKNIDGAQRISISDVITYPRYKRSTNYHDVAILKLRTPVRMTSNVRPICIQTKSLTTMGMPPNASFVVIGWGITSFDDEGSDVLRKTPGLSFVDKDSCAKSFNDFLKLPRGLDDNMLCALDRNESRRADACLGDSGGPLLMLAGPSHSIVGITAFGQPCGGPTPGIYTAVYSYLEWIERQVWPEMDEESDEETR
;
A
#
# COMPACT_ATOMS: atom_id res chain seq x y z
N MET A 1 -23.77 -79.05 10.31
CA MET A 1 -24.33 -78.13 11.27
C MET A 1 -23.27 -76.97 11.33
N GLY A 2 -23.38 -75.83 10.89
CA GLY A 2 -24.38 -74.95 10.54
C GLY A 2 -23.72 -73.63 10.23
N CYS A 3 -24.09 -73.02 9.19
CA CYS A 3 -24.18 -71.55 8.87
C CYS A 3 -23.14 -70.59 9.39
N GLY A 4 -22.63 -69.82 8.43
CA GLY A 4 -21.91 -68.61 8.67
C GLY A 4 -21.38 -67.92 7.39
N LEU A 5 -22.14 -67.93 6.28
CA LEU A 5 -21.93 -67.01 5.17
C LEU A 5 -22.65 -65.69 5.56
N SER A 6 -21.95 -64.61 5.49
CA SER A 6 -22.49 -63.24 5.37
C SER A 6 -21.72 -62.25 6.19
N SER A 7 -20.59 -61.76 5.75
CA SER A 7 -20.00 -60.51 6.24
C SER A 7 -18.89 -59.96 5.32
N ILE A 8 -18.83 -60.31 4.06
CA ILE A 8 -17.78 -59.80 3.12
C ILE A 8 -18.36 -59.01 1.96
N LEU A 9 -19.61 -58.59 2.01
CA LEU A 9 -20.24 -57.88 0.88
C LEU A 9 -20.72 -56.45 1.23
N LEU A 10 -20.17 -55.80 2.25
CA LEU A 10 -20.65 -54.43 2.63
C LEU A 10 -19.52 -53.40 2.83
N VAL A 11 -18.34 -53.59 2.26
CA VAL A 11 -17.23 -52.60 2.35
C VAL A 11 -16.81 -52.06 0.98
N LEU A 12 -17.47 -52.41 -0.10
CA LEU A 12 -17.06 -52.03 -1.46
C LEU A 12 -17.94 -50.97 -2.16
N LEU A 13 -18.79 -50.23 -1.47
CA LEU A 13 -19.69 -49.23 -2.08
C LEU A 13 -19.70 -47.87 -1.41
N LEU A 14 -18.60 -47.40 -0.82
CA LEU A 14 -18.49 -46.04 -0.27
C LEU A 14 -17.21 -45.32 -0.67
N ASN A 15 -16.71 -45.57 -1.88
CA ASN A 15 -15.76 -44.65 -2.55
C ASN A 15 -16.47 -43.92 -3.70
N VAL A 16 -17.60 -43.28 -3.39
CA VAL A 16 -18.13 -42.21 -4.23
C VAL A 16 -17.22 -41.00 -4.04
N PHE A 17 -16.39 -40.76 -5.01
CA PHE A 17 -15.62 -39.53 -5.25
C PHE A 17 -16.50 -38.30 -4.94
N THR A 18 -16.33 -37.71 -3.76
CA THR A 18 -16.58 -36.29 -3.58
C THR A 18 -15.43 -35.56 -4.23
N ARG A 19 -15.48 -35.38 -5.55
CA ARG A 19 -14.78 -34.27 -6.18
C ARG A 19 -15.36 -33.02 -5.54
N GLY A 20 -14.64 -32.46 -4.57
CA GLY A 20 -14.91 -31.14 -4.05
C GLY A 20 -14.89 -30.17 -5.23
N LEU A 21 -16.04 -29.65 -5.59
CA LEU A 21 -16.13 -28.45 -6.41
C LEU A 21 -15.23 -27.39 -5.72
N PRO A 22 -14.40 -26.68 -6.45
CA PRO A 22 -13.63 -25.59 -5.86
C PRO A 22 -14.65 -24.65 -5.20
N LEU A 23 -14.50 -24.42 -3.89
CA LEU A 23 -15.24 -23.40 -3.18
C LEU A 23 -15.00 -22.08 -3.94
N GLN A 24 -15.96 -21.67 -4.74
CA GLN A 24 -15.98 -20.33 -5.31
C GLN A 24 -15.98 -19.39 -4.11
N GLN A 25 -14.90 -18.65 -3.96
CA GLN A 25 -14.74 -17.65 -2.91
C GLN A 25 -15.86 -16.61 -3.15
N GLU A 26 -16.88 -16.60 -2.29
CA GLU A 26 -17.95 -15.61 -2.36
C GLU A 26 -17.31 -14.22 -2.19
N LEU A 27 -17.43 -13.40 -3.23
CA LEU A 27 -16.99 -12.02 -3.22
C LEU A 27 -18.12 -11.15 -2.64
N TYR A 28 -17.77 -10.18 -1.83
CA TYR A 28 -18.73 -9.27 -1.20
C TYR A 28 -19.02 -8.07 -2.10
N GLU A 29 -20.14 -7.41 -1.86
CA GLU A 29 -20.47 -6.11 -2.46
C GLU A 29 -19.32 -5.11 -2.23
N GLY A 30 -18.80 -4.51 -3.30
CA GLY A 30 -17.63 -3.63 -3.28
C GLY A 30 -16.29 -4.34 -3.53
N SER A 31 -16.24 -5.68 -3.58
CA SER A 31 -15.01 -6.42 -3.92
C SER A 31 -14.65 -6.28 -5.39
N ASN A 32 -13.36 -6.25 -5.71
CA ASN A 32 -12.89 -6.36 -7.08
C ASN A 32 -13.17 -7.76 -7.64
N CYS A 33 -13.56 -7.83 -8.89
CA CYS A 33 -13.89 -9.06 -9.61
C CYS A 33 -13.32 -9.01 -11.03
N LYS A 34 -13.29 -10.16 -11.72
CA LYS A 34 -12.90 -10.21 -13.12
C LYS A 34 -14.13 -10.44 -14.00
N LEU A 35 -14.25 -9.66 -15.04
CA LEU A 35 -15.22 -9.82 -16.13
C LEU A 35 -14.79 -10.93 -17.07
N GLU A 36 -15.71 -11.39 -17.93
CA GLU A 36 -15.46 -12.46 -18.91
C GLU A 36 -14.39 -12.09 -19.94
N ASP A 37 -14.22 -10.81 -20.23
CA ASP A 37 -13.21 -10.26 -21.14
C ASP A 37 -11.82 -10.10 -20.47
N GLY A 38 -11.72 -10.46 -19.17
CA GLY A 38 -10.50 -10.36 -18.36
C GLY A 38 -10.28 -8.98 -17.73
N ASN A 39 -11.15 -7.99 -18.01
CA ASN A 39 -11.11 -6.68 -17.37
C ASN A 39 -11.52 -6.77 -15.90
N THR A 40 -11.09 -5.78 -15.10
CA THR A 40 -11.47 -5.68 -13.69
C THR A 40 -12.84 -5.00 -13.59
N GLY A 41 -13.71 -5.54 -12.73
CA GLY A 41 -15.00 -4.99 -12.37
C GLY A 41 -15.14 -4.89 -10.85
N VAL A 42 -16.30 -4.43 -10.40
CA VAL A 42 -16.68 -4.33 -8.99
C VAL A 42 -17.97 -5.10 -8.75
N CYS A 43 -17.99 -5.85 -7.66
CA CYS A 43 -19.17 -6.58 -7.21
C CYS A 43 -20.23 -5.60 -6.70
N LYS A 44 -21.37 -5.51 -7.42
CA LYS A 44 -22.53 -4.66 -7.10
C LYS A 44 -23.81 -5.49 -7.05
N LYS A 45 -24.83 -4.99 -6.37
CA LYS A 45 -26.17 -5.57 -6.52
C LYS A 45 -26.58 -5.45 -7.99
N ILE A 46 -27.31 -6.46 -8.48
CA ILE A 46 -27.65 -6.53 -9.91
C ILE A 46 -28.43 -5.30 -10.40
N HIS A 47 -29.28 -4.70 -9.55
CA HIS A 47 -30.03 -3.49 -9.89
C HIS A 47 -29.16 -2.22 -9.95
N ASP A 48 -27.98 -2.24 -9.32
CA ASP A 48 -26.98 -1.16 -9.36
C ASP A 48 -25.96 -1.37 -10.50
N CYS A 49 -26.20 -2.38 -11.37
CA CYS A 49 -25.37 -2.71 -12.53
C CYS A 49 -26.20 -2.68 -13.83
N PRO A 50 -26.29 -1.53 -14.52
CA PRO A 50 -27.19 -1.38 -15.68
C PRO A 50 -26.94 -2.38 -16.81
N ALA A 51 -25.69 -2.77 -17.05
CA ALA A 51 -25.34 -3.75 -18.08
C ALA A 51 -25.92 -5.15 -17.72
N ARG A 52 -25.69 -5.62 -16.48
CA ARG A 52 -26.16 -6.91 -16.01
C ARG A 52 -27.67 -6.94 -15.78
N LEU A 53 -28.24 -5.82 -15.34
CA LEU A 53 -29.70 -5.69 -15.21
C LEU A 53 -30.39 -5.82 -16.58
N ARG A 54 -29.80 -5.25 -17.64
CA ARG A 54 -30.30 -5.37 -19.00
C ARG A 54 -30.29 -6.83 -19.47
N GLU A 55 -29.26 -7.61 -19.16
CA GLU A 55 -29.20 -9.05 -19.46
C GLU A 55 -30.34 -9.80 -18.79
N VAL A 56 -30.77 -9.44 -17.58
CA VAL A 56 -31.94 -10.02 -16.91
C VAL A 56 -33.22 -9.66 -17.61
N LEU A 57 -33.42 -8.38 -17.94
CA LEU A 57 -34.60 -7.88 -18.62
C LEU A 57 -34.78 -8.47 -20.02
N GLU A 58 -33.68 -8.79 -20.71
CA GLU A 58 -33.63 -9.42 -22.02
C GLU A 58 -33.70 -10.96 -21.94
N GLY A 59 -33.79 -11.53 -20.74
CA GLY A 59 -33.86 -12.99 -20.53
C GLY A 59 -32.54 -13.72 -20.87
N LYS A 60 -31.44 -13.01 -20.98
CA LYS A 60 -30.11 -13.56 -21.30
C LYS A 60 -29.34 -14.06 -20.06
N ARG A 61 -29.81 -13.72 -18.85
CA ARG A 61 -29.15 -14.11 -17.61
C ARG A 61 -29.90 -15.25 -16.91
N SER A 62 -29.19 -16.32 -16.57
CA SER A 62 -29.69 -17.51 -15.88
C SER A 62 -28.90 -17.78 -14.59
N SER A 63 -29.31 -18.84 -13.87
CA SER A 63 -28.56 -19.33 -12.69
C SER A 63 -27.10 -19.68 -12.97
N ASP A 64 -26.77 -20.01 -14.21
CA ASP A 64 -25.43 -20.47 -14.63
C ASP A 64 -24.62 -19.38 -15.32
N SER A 65 -25.12 -18.13 -15.33
CA SER A 65 -24.43 -17.00 -15.95
C SER A 65 -23.14 -16.66 -15.19
N THR A 66 -22.10 -16.36 -15.95
CA THR A 66 -20.79 -15.94 -15.45
C THR A 66 -20.82 -14.53 -14.82
N GLY A 67 -19.76 -14.10 -14.16
CA GLY A 67 -19.67 -12.79 -13.55
C GLY A 67 -20.57 -12.61 -12.31
N ARG A 68 -20.84 -13.68 -11.58
CA ARG A 68 -21.51 -13.63 -10.28
C ARG A 68 -20.48 -13.52 -9.17
N CYS A 69 -20.68 -12.58 -8.24
CA CYS A 69 -19.90 -12.43 -7.02
C CYS A 69 -20.50 -13.20 -5.83
N GLY A 70 -21.84 -13.31 -5.77
CA GLY A 70 -22.56 -13.96 -4.67
C GLY A 70 -23.99 -13.49 -4.53
N PHE A 71 -24.54 -13.61 -3.32
CA PHE A 71 -25.90 -13.16 -2.98
C PHE A 71 -25.89 -12.42 -1.64
N LYS A 72 -26.70 -11.36 -1.51
CA LYS A 72 -26.97 -10.66 -0.26
C LYS A 72 -28.47 -10.44 -0.13
N ASN A 73 -29.08 -10.97 0.93
CA ASN A 73 -30.53 -10.86 1.17
C ASN A 73 -31.37 -11.28 -0.05
N ARG A 74 -31.03 -12.37 -0.73
CA ARG A 74 -31.65 -12.87 -1.97
C ARG A 74 -31.47 -11.99 -3.21
N ILE A 75 -30.67 -10.93 -3.13
CA ILE A 75 -30.29 -10.10 -4.26
C ILE A 75 -28.97 -10.63 -4.82
N GLU A 76 -28.92 -10.88 -6.11
CA GLU A 76 -27.67 -11.29 -6.78
C GLU A 76 -26.65 -10.14 -6.75
N ILE A 77 -25.43 -10.46 -6.36
CA ILE A 77 -24.25 -9.59 -6.46
C ILE A 77 -23.49 -10.00 -7.71
N VAL A 78 -23.28 -9.07 -8.62
CA VAL A 78 -22.68 -9.32 -9.94
C VAL A 78 -21.43 -8.51 -10.15
N CYS A 79 -20.48 -9.05 -10.94
CA CYS A 79 -19.34 -8.30 -11.42
C CYS A 79 -19.80 -7.29 -12.47
N CYS A 80 -19.74 -6.03 -12.11
CA CYS A 80 -20.14 -4.92 -12.96
C CYS A 80 -18.92 -4.26 -13.56
N GLN A 81 -18.95 -4.03 -14.88
CA GLN A 81 -17.89 -3.26 -15.55
C GLN A 81 -17.84 -1.87 -14.94
N PHE A 82 -16.62 -1.40 -14.71
CA PHE A 82 -16.40 -0.07 -14.21
C PHE A 82 -16.63 0.96 -15.31
N ASN A 83 -17.70 1.74 -15.21
CA ASN A 83 -17.92 2.92 -16.04
C ASN A 83 -17.51 4.17 -15.25
N ILE A 84 -16.92 5.14 -15.93
CA ILE A 84 -16.54 6.43 -15.34
C ILE A 84 -17.72 7.17 -14.69
N THR A 85 -18.96 6.84 -15.11
CA THR A 85 -20.21 7.34 -14.51
C THR A 85 -20.55 6.68 -13.16
N ASP A 86 -19.81 5.66 -12.73
CA ASP A 86 -20.00 4.98 -11.44
C ASP A 86 -19.23 5.67 -10.28
N LYS A 87 -18.94 6.96 -10.41
CA LYS A 87 -18.29 7.78 -9.38
C LYS A 87 -19.18 8.04 -8.15
N ILE A 88 -20.51 7.84 -8.27
CA ILE A 88 -21.47 8.11 -7.20
C ILE A 88 -21.15 7.25 -5.96
N GLY A 89 -20.72 7.90 -4.90
CA GLY A 89 -20.42 7.29 -3.61
C GLY A 89 -19.01 6.72 -3.41
N LEU A 90 -18.08 6.91 -4.36
CA LEU A 90 -16.67 6.59 -4.18
C LEU A 90 -15.89 7.83 -3.75
N ARG A 91 -14.93 7.59 -2.85
CA ARG A 91 -13.98 8.63 -2.46
C ARG A 91 -12.98 8.95 -3.58
N PRO A 92 -12.46 10.19 -3.66
CA PRO A 92 -11.44 10.57 -4.64
C PRO A 92 -10.24 9.62 -4.71
N ALA A 93 -9.73 9.17 -3.56
CA ALA A 93 -8.63 8.21 -3.48
C ALA A 93 -8.98 6.83 -4.07
N GLU A 94 -10.23 6.37 -3.95
CA GLU A 94 -10.70 5.10 -4.53
C GLU A 94 -10.81 5.20 -6.05
N ILE A 95 -11.28 6.34 -6.55
CA ILE A 95 -11.36 6.61 -7.99
C ILE A 95 -9.96 6.61 -8.61
N ALA A 96 -9.02 7.34 -7.99
CA ALA A 96 -7.64 7.39 -8.43
C ALA A 96 -6.97 6.01 -8.40
N CYS A 97 -7.17 5.24 -7.32
CA CYS A 97 -6.64 3.87 -7.20
C CYS A 97 -7.09 2.99 -8.37
N ARG A 98 -8.37 3.01 -8.72
CA ARG A 98 -8.91 2.22 -9.84
C ARG A 98 -8.32 2.64 -11.19
N GLN A 99 -8.05 3.92 -11.39
CA GLN A 99 -7.35 4.39 -12.58
C GLN A 99 -5.96 3.80 -12.67
N TYR A 100 -5.20 3.80 -11.55
CA TYR A 100 -3.85 3.22 -11.51
C TYR A 100 -3.84 1.71 -11.77
N GLU A 101 -4.82 0.97 -11.23
CA GLU A 101 -4.96 -0.48 -11.45
C GLU A 101 -5.33 -0.81 -12.91
N ASN A 102 -6.18 0.00 -13.55
CA ASN A 102 -6.54 -0.17 -14.96
C ASN A 102 -5.34 0.06 -15.89
N ASP A 103 -4.50 1.05 -15.61
CA ASP A 103 -3.28 1.32 -16.37
C ASP A 103 -2.28 0.15 -16.27
N ILE A 104 -2.28 -0.58 -15.15
CA ILE A 104 -1.50 -1.82 -14.97
C ILE A 104 -2.06 -2.96 -15.83
N GLY A 105 -3.40 -3.10 -15.90
CA GLY A 105 -4.07 -4.16 -16.66
C GLY A 105 -3.75 -4.12 -18.16
N ILE A 106 -3.60 -2.93 -18.72
CA ILE A 106 -3.22 -2.71 -20.13
C ILE A 106 -1.74 -3.06 -20.36
N SER A 107 -0.86 -2.75 -19.40
CA SER A 107 0.59 -3.05 -19.48
C SER A 107 0.94 -4.49 -19.07
N GLY A 108 0.14 -5.13 -18.22
CA GLY A 108 0.40 -6.48 -17.66
C GLY A 108 0.26 -7.61 -18.68
N LYS A 109 -0.54 -7.44 -19.75
CA LYS A 109 -0.65 -8.41 -20.85
C LYS A 109 0.68 -8.63 -21.60
N LEU A 110 1.62 -7.68 -21.51
CA LEU A 110 2.95 -7.77 -22.15
C LEU A 110 4.02 -8.40 -21.24
N ARG A 111 3.73 -8.62 -19.95
CA ARG A 111 4.73 -9.05 -18.95
C ARG A 111 4.60 -10.50 -18.47
N GLY A 112 3.54 -11.22 -18.87
CA GLY A 112 3.24 -12.60 -18.42
C GLY A 112 4.22 -13.67 -18.91
N GLU A 113 5.19 -13.36 -19.78
CA GLU A 113 6.09 -14.36 -20.38
C GLU A 113 7.54 -14.32 -19.89
N LEU A 114 7.90 -13.46 -18.92
CA LEU A 114 9.31 -13.24 -18.55
C LEU A 114 9.68 -13.43 -17.07
N SER A 115 8.80 -13.94 -16.21
CA SER A 115 9.09 -14.05 -14.78
C SER A 115 9.33 -15.48 -14.23
N GLU A 116 9.78 -16.40 -15.05
CA GLU A 116 10.41 -17.62 -14.56
C GLU A 116 11.91 -17.54 -14.85
N LEU A 117 12.70 -17.10 -13.88
CA LEU A 117 14.09 -17.50 -13.63
C LEU A 117 14.79 -16.48 -12.71
N GLN A 118 15.10 -16.91 -11.55
CA GLN A 118 16.29 -16.67 -10.72
C GLN A 118 15.97 -16.40 -9.25
N SER A 119 16.02 -17.48 -8.50
CA SER A 119 16.33 -17.44 -7.07
C SER A 119 17.81 -17.13 -6.91
N THR A 120 18.17 -15.96 -6.43
CA THR A 120 19.53 -15.63 -6.04
C THR A 120 19.57 -15.21 -4.57
N GLN A 121 20.66 -15.57 -3.92
CA GLN A 121 20.98 -15.50 -2.51
C GLN A 121 20.51 -14.19 -1.83
N VAL A 122 19.77 -14.35 -0.72
CA VAL A 122 19.26 -13.29 0.10
C VAL A 122 20.41 -12.65 0.89
N GLN A 123 20.78 -11.42 0.56
CA GLN A 123 21.60 -10.56 1.42
C GLN A 123 20.66 -9.68 2.27
N PHE A 124 20.86 -9.69 3.58
CA PHE A 124 20.04 -8.97 4.53
C PHE A 124 20.57 -7.55 4.76
N ASN A 125 19.76 -6.48 4.58
CA ASN A 125 20.10 -5.06 4.92
C ASN A 125 18.94 -4.09 4.56
N ILE A 126 18.16 -3.67 5.29
CA ILE A 126 17.49 -2.64 6.10
C ILE A 126 17.88 -3.12 7.46
N PHE A 127 17.86 -2.40 8.51
CA PHE A 127 18.28 -3.06 9.73
C PHE A 127 17.73 -4.49 9.71
N ASN A 128 18.55 -5.48 9.29
CA ASN A 128 18.17 -6.87 9.01
C ASN A 128 17.04 -7.11 7.96
N GLY A 129 16.81 -6.19 7.02
CA GLY A 129 15.91 -6.37 5.87
C GLY A 129 16.59 -6.97 4.63
N VAL A 130 15.84 -7.07 3.52
CA VAL A 130 16.30 -7.63 2.26
C VAL A 130 16.32 -6.56 1.16
N GLN A 131 17.16 -6.73 0.14
CA GLN A 131 17.15 -5.85 -1.02
C GLN A 131 15.81 -5.98 -1.76
N ALA A 132 15.24 -4.85 -2.19
CA ALA A 132 14.07 -4.84 -3.06
C ALA A 132 14.44 -5.28 -4.49
N ASP A 133 13.54 -5.99 -5.14
CA ASP A 133 13.71 -6.37 -6.54
C ASP A 133 13.50 -5.15 -7.45
N ARG A 134 14.08 -5.19 -8.64
CA ARG A 134 13.97 -4.10 -9.59
C ARG A 134 12.51 -3.87 -10.01
N GLY A 135 12.00 -2.65 -9.82
CA GLY A 135 10.62 -2.26 -10.14
C GLY A 135 9.57 -2.86 -9.20
N GLU A 136 9.96 -3.42 -8.07
CA GLU A 136 9.03 -3.97 -7.07
C GLU A 136 8.16 -2.89 -6.42
N PHE A 137 8.74 -1.72 -6.17
CA PHE A 137 8.08 -0.60 -5.49
C PHE A 137 8.13 0.68 -6.34
N PRO A 138 7.37 0.77 -7.44
CA PRO A 138 7.46 1.85 -8.42
C PRO A 138 6.96 3.21 -7.91
N TYR A 139 6.43 3.26 -6.71
CA TYR A 139 5.95 4.44 -6.01
C TYR A 139 6.91 4.97 -4.95
N MET A 140 8.06 4.30 -4.74
CA MET A 140 9.03 4.77 -3.77
C MET A 140 9.76 6.02 -4.27
N VAL A 141 9.89 7.00 -3.38
CA VAL A 141 10.46 8.33 -3.65
C VAL A 141 11.59 8.59 -2.66
N ALA A 142 12.73 9.09 -3.14
CA ALA A 142 13.78 9.64 -2.30
C ALA A 142 13.70 11.18 -2.32
N LEU A 143 13.78 11.82 -1.14
CA LEU A 143 13.76 13.27 -0.98
C LEU A 143 15.18 13.81 -0.98
N GLY A 144 15.47 14.73 -1.91
CA GLY A 144 16.77 15.33 -2.12
C GLY A 144 16.90 16.71 -1.46
N TYR A 145 17.96 16.88 -0.68
CA TYR A 145 18.31 18.10 0.03
C TYR A 145 19.64 18.65 -0.47
N GLU A 146 19.81 19.97 -0.48
CA GLU A 146 21.11 20.56 -0.81
C GLU A 146 22.20 20.06 0.17
N ASN A 147 23.27 19.56 -0.40
CA ASN A 147 24.43 19.18 0.37
C ASN A 147 25.35 20.41 0.57
N GLN A 148 25.57 20.79 1.81
CA GLN A 148 26.45 21.94 2.15
C GLN A 148 27.90 21.52 2.47
N ASP A 149 28.22 20.24 2.39
CA ASP A 149 29.58 19.77 2.59
C ASP A 149 30.43 20.23 1.40
N ASN A 150 31.26 21.26 1.63
CA ASN A 150 32.11 21.93 0.64
C ASN A 150 33.37 21.12 0.26
N GLY A 151 33.32 19.77 0.29
CA GLY A 151 34.41 18.94 -0.20
C GLY A 151 34.41 18.86 -1.72
N ASP A 152 35.58 18.93 -2.37
CA ASP A 152 35.77 18.89 -3.83
C ASP A 152 35.10 17.68 -4.55
N ASN A 153 34.60 16.67 -3.81
CA ASN A 153 33.94 15.48 -4.33
C ASN A 153 32.55 15.25 -3.74
N SER A 154 31.92 16.21 -3.04
CA SER A 154 30.61 16.03 -2.45
C SER A 154 29.51 16.13 -3.52
N GLU A 155 28.58 15.18 -3.52
CA GLU A 155 27.37 15.27 -4.36
C GLU A 155 26.55 16.50 -3.94
N ALA A 156 26.09 17.29 -4.91
CA ALA A 156 25.32 18.51 -4.65
C ALA A 156 23.97 18.24 -3.93
N ILE A 157 23.44 17.03 -4.03
CA ILE A 157 22.18 16.59 -3.43
C ILE A 157 22.42 15.34 -2.58
N LYS A 158 21.96 15.39 -1.33
CA LYS A 158 21.91 14.25 -0.41
C LYS A 158 20.46 13.79 -0.23
N TYR A 159 20.23 12.49 -0.35
CA TYR A 159 18.91 11.89 -0.09
C TYR A 159 18.88 11.44 1.38
N SER A 160 17.88 11.92 2.16
CA SER A 160 17.86 11.70 3.61
C SER A 160 16.50 11.27 4.17
N CYS A 161 15.43 11.38 3.41
CA CYS A 161 14.09 10.91 3.74
C CYS A 161 13.48 10.20 2.54
N GLY A 162 12.47 9.37 2.82
CA GLY A 162 11.63 8.76 1.83
C GLY A 162 10.30 9.49 1.64
N GLY A 163 9.55 9.06 0.65
CA GLY A 163 8.20 9.47 0.38
C GLY A 163 7.50 8.46 -0.52
N THR A 164 6.24 8.70 -0.79
CA THR A 164 5.41 7.79 -1.57
C THR A 164 4.64 8.55 -2.63
N LEU A 165 4.79 8.17 -3.88
CA LEU A 165 4.05 8.76 -4.99
C LEU A 165 2.58 8.31 -4.90
N ILE A 166 1.66 9.26 -4.68
CA ILE A 166 0.21 9.01 -4.54
C ILE A 166 -0.60 9.53 -5.72
N SER A 167 0.00 10.37 -6.56
CA SER A 167 -0.52 10.78 -7.88
C SER A 167 0.66 11.08 -8.81
N SER A 168 0.38 11.44 -10.06
CA SER A 168 1.46 11.85 -10.98
C SER A 168 2.27 13.06 -10.52
N GLN A 169 1.74 13.85 -9.59
CA GLN A 169 2.34 15.12 -9.18
C GLN A 169 2.39 15.32 -7.65
N HIS A 170 1.97 14.32 -6.85
CA HIS A 170 1.96 14.44 -5.39
C HIS A 170 2.68 13.28 -4.71
N VAL A 171 3.51 13.63 -3.74
CA VAL A 171 4.26 12.70 -2.89
C VAL A 171 3.80 12.87 -1.45
N LEU A 172 3.42 11.79 -0.81
CA LEU A 172 3.10 11.73 0.61
C LEU A 172 4.37 11.42 1.40
N THR A 173 4.62 12.16 2.48
CA THR A 173 5.80 12.00 3.35
C THR A 173 5.51 12.45 4.77
N ALA A 174 6.48 12.38 5.67
CA ALA A 174 6.39 12.90 7.03
C ALA A 174 6.62 14.43 7.06
N ALA A 175 5.91 15.12 7.94
CA ALA A 175 6.08 16.58 8.11
C ALA A 175 7.47 16.93 8.65
N HIS A 176 8.05 16.10 9.51
CA HIS A 176 9.41 16.34 9.99
C HIS A 176 10.47 16.29 8.89
N CYS A 177 10.22 15.59 7.78
CA CYS A 177 11.12 15.56 6.63
C CYS A 177 11.14 16.88 5.84
N VAL A 178 10.07 17.67 5.94
CA VAL A 178 9.92 18.92 5.17
C VAL A 178 9.99 20.17 6.06
N ASP A 179 9.94 19.99 7.36
CA ASP A 179 10.04 21.07 8.35
C ASP A 179 11.49 21.18 8.87
N ASN A 180 12.38 21.62 7.98
CA ASN A 180 13.72 22.02 8.30
C ASN A 180 14.60 20.92 8.96
N VAL A 181 14.80 19.80 8.25
CA VAL A 181 15.76 18.76 8.64
C VAL A 181 17.18 19.34 8.58
N GLN A 182 17.85 19.48 9.73
CA GLN A 182 19.17 20.07 9.82
C GLN A 182 19.27 21.43 9.10
N GLU A 183 18.25 22.29 9.28
CA GLU A 183 18.14 23.60 8.61
C GLU A 183 17.89 23.54 7.10
N LYS A 184 17.45 22.39 6.56
CA LYS A 184 17.20 22.17 5.13
C LYS A 184 15.80 21.67 4.88
N VAL A 185 15.22 22.06 3.74
CA VAL A 185 14.00 21.53 3.18
C VAL A 185 14.32 20.75 1.90
N PRO A 186 13.57 19.71 1.53
CA PRO A 186 13.84 19.01 0.29
C PRO A 186 13.53 19.91 -0.91
N ILE A 187 14.39 19.91 -1.92
CA ILE A 187 14.26 20.74 -3.11
C ILE A 187 13.84 19.94 -4.33
N GLU A 188 14.06 18.64 -4.32
CA GLU A 188 13.69 17.73 -5.40
C GLU A 188 13.28 16.36 -4.87
N VAL A 189 12.67 15.58 -5.74
CA VAL A 189 12.41 14.16 -5.53
C VAL A 189 13.12 13.35 -6.60
N ARG A 190 13.46 12.10 -6.25
CA ARG A 190 14.00 11.12 -7.17
C ARG A 190 13.13 9.87 -7.16
N VAL A 191 12.76 9.38 -8.36
CA VAL A 191 11.92 8.19 -8.58
C VAL A 191 12.48 7.33 -9.71
N GLY A 192 12.08 6.07 -9.81
CA GLY A 192 12.25 5.20 -10.98
C GLY A 192 13.49 4.32 -10.99
N ASN A 193 14.35 4.40 -9.98
CA ASN A 193 15.47 3.49 -9.82
C ASN A 193 15.72 3.18 -8.34
N GLU A 194 15.88 1.90 -8.03
CA GLU A 194 16.12 1.40 -6.66
C GLU A 194 17.53 1.75 -6.16
N ASN A 195 18.47 1.98 -7.07
CA ASN A 195 19.85 2.38 -6.73
C ASN A 195 19.99 3.90 -6.90
N LEU A 196 20.26 4.61 -5.80
CA LEU A 196 20.42 6.06 -5.79
C LEU A 196 21.63 6.55 -6.58
N LYS A 197 22.62 5.72 -6.82
CA LYS A 197 23.80 6.04 -7.64
C LYS A 197 23.57 5.77 -9.14
N ASN A 198 22.54 5.00 -9.50
CA ASN A 198 22.26 4.68 -10.90
C ASN A 198 21.24 5.66 -11.48
N ILE A 199 21.63 6.39 -12.51
CA ILE A 199 20.79 7.39 -13.18
C ILE A 199 19.85 6.80 -14.24
N ASP A 200 20.04 5.53 -14.63
CA ASP A 200 19.28 4.91 -15.72
C ASP A 200 17.79 4.78 -15.36
N GLY A 201 16.95 5.46 -16.14
CA GLY A 201 15.51 5.48 -15.93
C GLY A 201 15.04 6.28 -14.71
N ALA A 202 15.96 6.84 -13.90
CA ALA A 202 15.62 7.71 -12.80
C ALA A 202 15.09 9.06 -13.31
N GLN A 203 14.12 9.61 -12.58
CA GLN A 203 13.59 10.94 -12.82
C GLN A 203 13.86 11.79 -11.57
N ARG A 204 14.43 12.98 -11.75
CA ARG A 204 14.61 13.99 -10.72
C ARG A 204 13.69 15.14 -11.03
N ILE A 205 12.80 15.46 -10.10
CA ILE A 205 11.77 16.49 -10.30
C ILE A 205 11.82 17.48 -9.12
N SER A 206 11.91 18.77 -9.42
CA SER A 206 11.88 19.82 -8.42
C SER A 206 10.52 19.87 -7.71
N ILE A 207 10.53 20.19 -6.42
CA ILE A 207 9.35 20.44 -5.63
C ILE A 207 8.88 21.87 -5.91
N SER A 208 7.57 22.06 -6.14
CA SER A 208 6.96 23.38 -6.34
C SER A 208 6.30 23.91 -5.08
N ASP A 209 5.78 23.02 -4.23
CA ASP A 209 5.06 23.38 -3.02
C ASP A 209 5.20 22.30 -1.95
N VAL A 210 5.15 22.72 -0.68
CA VAL A 210 5.22 21.86 0.52
C VAL A 210 4.00 22.13 1.36
N ILE A 211 3.12 21.12 1.50
CA ILE A 211 1.85 21.24 2.20
C ILE A 211 1.93 20.39 3.48
N THR A 212 2.21 21.03 4.59
CA THR A 212 2.26 20.37 5.90
C THR A 212 0.87 20.34 6.53
N TYR A 213 0.52 19.26 7.23
CA TYR A 213 -0.76 19.18 7.94
C TYR A 213 -0.89 20.33 8.97
N PRO A 214 -2.01 21.09 9.01
CA PRO A 214 -2.10 22.34 9.77
C PRO A 214 -1.90 22.21 11.29
N ARG A 215 -2.11 21.02 11.86
CA ARG A 215 -1.91 20.77 13.30
C ARG A 215 -0.56 20.16 13.65
N TYR A 216 0.31 19.92 12.68
CA TYR A 216 1.67 19.49 12.94
C TYR A 216 2.44 20.53 13.76
N LYS A 217 3.22 20.07 14.70
CA LYS A 217 4.12 20.89 15.51
C LYS A 217 5.45 20.17 15.72
N ARG A 218 6.55 20.78 15.36
CA ARG A 218 7.90 20.23 15.52
C ARG A 218 8.26 19.83 16.95
N SER A 219 7.63 20.47 17.95
CA SER A 219 7.84 20.14 19.36
C SER A 219 7.23 18.82 19.81
N THR A 220 6.36 18.23 19.00
CA THR A 220 5.67 16.97 19.29
C THR A 220 5.66 16.07 18.06
N ASN A 221 5.46 14.77 18.26
CA ASN A 221 5.39 13.78 17.17
C ASN A 221 3.96 13.54 16.66
N TYR A 222 3.01 14.44 16.93
CA TYR A 222 1.64 14.32 16.44
C TYR A 222 1.48 14.94 15.06
N HIS A 223 0.57 14.35 14.27
CA HIS A 223 0.19 14.85 12.95
C HIS A 223 1.37 14.96 11.96
N ASP A 224 2.30 14.01 12.05
CA ASP A 224 3.53 14.01 11.25
C ASP A 224 3.24 13.52 9.83
N VAL A 225 2.63 14.39 9.02
CA VAL A 225 2.26 14.14 7.63
C VAL A 225 2.36 15.41 6.80
N ALA A 226 2.90 15.29 5.58
CA ALA A 226 3.00 16.35 4.60
C ALA A 226 2.81 15.80 3.17
N ILE A 227 2.44 16.69 2.26
CA ILE A 227 2.35 16.42 0.82
C ILE A 227 3.33 17.36 0.11
N LEU A 228 4.14 16.80 -0.80
CA LEU A 228 4.95 17.57 -1.73
C LEU A 228 4.24 17.63 -3.07
N LYS A 229 4.09 18.82 -3.62
CA LYS A 229 3.63 19.02 -4.99
C LYS A 229 4.84 19.17 -5.90
N LEU A 230 4.90 18.36 -6.94
CA LEU A 230 5.99 18.38 -7.91
C LEU A 230 5.76 19.49 -8.95
N ARG A 231 6.83 20.12 -9.41
CA ARG A 231 6.77 21.18 -10.42
C ARG A 231 6.19 20.68 -11.74
N THR A 232 6.52 19.45 -12.12
CA THR A 232 6.00 18.77 -13.30
C THR A 232 5.57 17.35 -12.91
N PRO A 233 4.54 16.80 -13.57
CA PRO A 233 4.17 15.41 -13.34
C PRO A 233 5.32 14.45 -13.66
N VAL A 234 5.43 13.36 -12.90
CA VAL A 234 6.33 12.26 -13.26
C VAL A 234 5.87 11.62 -14.57
N ARG A 235 6.82 11.15 -15.35
CA ARG A 235 6.53 10.29 -16.50
C ARG A 235 6.26 8.87 -16.01
N MET A 236 5.03 8.39 -16.20
CA MET A 236 4.65 7.03 -15.82
C MET A 236 5.44 5.99 -16.63
N THR A 237 5.97 4.99 -15.95
CA THR A 237 6.72 3.87 -16.54
C THR A 237 6.43 2.60 -15.74
N SER A 238 7.02 1.46 -16.13
CA SER A 238 6.96 0.25 -15.31
C SER A 238 7.55 0.45 -13.91
N ASN A 239 8.50 1.39 -13.74
CA ASN A 239 9.23 1.65 -12.50
C ASN A 239 8.81 2.95 -11.81
N VAL A 240 7.84 3.69 -12.36
CA VAL A 240 7.30 4.93 -11.77
C VAL A 240 5.79 4.94 -11.89
N ARG A 241 5.10 4.72 -10.77
CA ARG A 241 3.63 4.71 -10.69
C ARG A 241 3.16 5.09 -9.29
N PRO A 242 2.02 5.77 -9.14
CA PRO A 242 1.40 5.99 -7.85
C PRO A 242 0.92 4.69 -7.22
N ILE A 243 0.79 4.71 -5.89
CA ILE A 243 0.18 3.65 -5.10
C ILE A 243 -1.24 4.01 -4.69
N CYS A 244 -2.06 3.01 -4.43
CA CYS A 244 -3.36 3.19 -3.79
C CYS A 244 -3.22 3.59 -2.32
N ILE A 245 -4.07 4.51 -1.87
CA ILE A 245 -4.20 4.87 -0.46
C ILE A 245 -5.22 3.94 0.19
N GLN A 246 -4.94 3.46 1.39
CA GLN A 246 -5.91 2.69 2.17
C GLN A 246 -7.05 3.60 2.66
N THR A 247 -8.26 3.35 2.16
CA THR A 247 -9.45 4.18 2.43
C THR A 247 -10.32 3.69 3.60
N LYS A 248 -9.96 2.57 4.21
CA LYS A 248 -10.67 2.01 5.36
C LYS A 248 -9.74 1.90 6.56
N SER A 249 -10.27 2.15 7.76
CA SER A 249 -9.51 1.95 8.98
C SER A 249 -9.13 0.49 9.16
N LEU A 250 -7.85 0.23 9.43
CA LEU A 250 -7.34 -1.13 9.68
C LEU A 250 -7.96 -1.77 10.93
N THR A 251 -8.36 -0.93 11.91
CA THR A 251 -9.01 -1.41 13.15
C THR A 251 -10.45 -1.88 12.91
N THR A 252 -11.14 -1.32 11.91
CA THR A 252 -12.57 -1.63 11.66
C THR A 252 -12.78 -2.63 10.53
N MET A 253 -11.88 -2.68 9.53
CA MET A 253 -12.05 -3.60 8.39
C MET A 253 -11.62 -5.03 8.70
N GLY A 254 -10.89 -5.25 9.81
CA GLY A 254 -10.19 -6.50 10.04
C GLY A 254 -8.98 -6.66 9.09
N MET A 255 -8.06 -7.53 9.45
CA MET A 255 -6.90 -7.81 8.60
C MET A 255 -7.30 -8.73 7.45
N PRO A 256 -7.00 -8.36 6.18
CA PRO A 256 -7.16 -9.28 5.07
C PRO A 256 -6.37 -10.58 5.32
N PRO A 257 -6.91 -11.75 4.97
CA PRO A 257 -6.15 -12.99 5.02
C PRO A 257 -4.85 -12.85 4.23
N ASN A 258 -3.73 -13.23 4.83
CA ASN A 258 -2.39 -13.14 4.22
C ASN A 258 -1.89 -11.69 3.97
N ALA A 259 -2.47 -10.66 4.58
CA ALA A 259 -1.89 -9.34 4.56
C ALA A 259 -0.53 -9.32 5.27
N SER A 260 0.47 -8.74 4.62
CA SER A 260 1.80 -8.51 5.17
C SER A 260 2.09 -7.02 5.19
N PHE A 261 2.76 -6.55 6.24
CA PHE A 261 3.17 -5.16 6.35
C PHE A 261 4.66 -5.06 6.09
N VAL A 262 5.04 -4.11 5.24
CA VAL A 262 6.42 -3.96 4.79
C VAL A 262 6.79 -2.48 4.81
N VAL A 263 7.95 -2.16 5.36
CA VAL A 263 8.60 -0.86 5.21
C VAL A 263 9.65 -0.96 4.14
N ILE A 264 9.79 0.10 3.35
CA ILE A 264 10.80 0.20 2.30
C ILE A 264 11.54 1.53 2.42
N GLY A 265 12.83 1.54 2.13
CA GLY A 265 13.64 2.75 2.16
C GLY A 265 15.13 2.52 1.88
N TRP A 266 15.89 3.62 1.99
CA TRP A 266 17.33 3.66 1.82
C TRP A 266 18.07 4.00 3.12
N GLY A 267 17.39 3.81 4.26
CA GLY A 267 17.95 4.09 5.56
C GLY A 267 19.18 3.24 5.91
N ILE A 268 19.78 3.55 7.06
CA ILE A 268 20.95 2.83 7.55
C ILE A 268 20.62 1.36 7.79
N THR A 269 21.58 0.51 7.50
CA THR A 269 21.47 -0.94 7.57
C THR A 269 22.17 -1.53 8.80
N SER A 270 23.07 -0.76 9.37
CA SER A 270 23.76 -1.00 10.63
C SER A 270 24.09 0.34 11.29
N PHE A 271 24.48 0.34 12.56
CA PHE A 271 24.83 1.57 13.29
C PHE A 271 26.14 2.24 12.80
N ASP A 272 26.95 1.49 12.04
CA ASP A 272 28.21 1.98 11.45
C ASP A 272 28.05 2.45 9.99
N ASP A 273 26.79 2.49 9.46
CA ASP A 273 26.49 2.75 8.05
C ASP A 273 25.88 4.15 7.86
N GLU A 274 26.16 4.79 6.72
CA GLU A 274 25.61 6.10 6.35
C GLU A 274 24.25 6.00 5.60
N GLY A 275 23.75 4.80 5.37
CA GLY A 275 22.56 4.48 4.58
C GLY A 275 22.85 3.54 3.41
N SER A 276 21.82 3.03 2.80
CA SER A 276 21.92 2.12 1.66
C SER A 276 21.76 2.87 0.34
N ASP A 277 22.68 2.64 -0.60
CA ASP A 277 22.51 3.12 -1.96
C ASP A 277 21.35 2.39 -2.69
N VAL A 278 21.02 1.17 -2.27
CA VAL A 278 20.03 0.31 -2.90
C VAL A 278 18.80 0.19 -2.02
N LEU A 279 17.62 0.33 -2.62
CA LEU A 279 16.34 0.21 -1.94
C LEU A 279 16.22 -1.13 -1.20
N ARG A 280 15.76 -1.07 0.03
CA ARG A 280 15.58 -2.20 0.92
C ARG A 280 14.12 -2.34 1.34
N LYS A 281 13.74 -3.54 1.77
CA LYS A 281 12.44 -3.84 2.38
C LYS A 281 12.58 -4.67 3.65
N THR A 282 11.72 -4.43 4.63
CA THR A 282 11.58 -5.35 5.75
C THR A 282 10.91 -6.63 5.26
N PRO A 283 11.18 -7.79 5.86
CA PRO A 283 10.25 -8.91 5.84
C PRO A 283 8.93 -8.50 6.49
N GLY A 284 7.88 -9.31 6.35
CA GLY A 284 6.56 -8.98 6.88
C GLY A 284 6.58 -8.61 8.37
N LEU A 285 6.17 -7.38 8.66
CA LEU A 285 5.96 -6.87 10.01
C LEU A 285 4.56 -7.26 10.51
N SER A 286 4.38 -7.26 11.82
CA SER A 286 3.09 -7.46 12.47
C SER A 286 2.64 -6.18 13.15
N PHE A 287 1.36 -5.88 13.08
CA PHE A 287 0.77 -4.84 13.93
C PHE A 287 0.88 -5.19 15.41
N VAL A 288 1.12 -4.16 16.19
CA VAL A 288 1.06 -4.17 17.63
C VAL A 288 -0.14 -3.32 18.04
N ASP A 289 -0.99 -3.84 18.92
CA ASP A 289 -2.11 -3.07 19.45
C ASP A 289 -1.63 -1.83 20.21
N LYS A 290 -2.46 -0.79 20.22
CA LYS A 290 -2.10 0.51 20.76
C LYS A 290 -1.70 0.44 22.24
N ASP A 291 -2.41 -0.35 23.05
CA ASP A 291 -2.16 -0.43 24.49
C ASP A 291 -0.82 -1.12 24.80
N SER A 292 -0.50 -2.17 24.03
CA SER A 292 0.80 -2.85 24.11
C SER A 292 1.93 -1.95 23.62
N CYS A 293 1.71 -1.21 22.53
CA CYS A 293 2.67 -0.28 21.97
C CYS A 293 2.95 0.90 22.93
N ALA A 294 1.91 1.45 23.55
CA ALA A 294 2.01 2.58 24.45
C ALA A 294 2.93 2.32 25.64
N LYS A 295 3.01 1.06 26.12
CA LYS A 295 3.91 0.68 27.22
C LYS A 295 5.37 0.95 26.90
N SER A 296 5.77 0.87 25.63
CA SER A 296 7.14 1.12 25.17
C SER A 296 7.47 2.60 25.03
N PHE A 297 6.45 3.48 25.06
CA PHE A 297 6.59 4.93 24.85
C PHE A 297 6.07 5.75 26.05
N ASN A 298 5.91 5.13 27.23
CA ASN A 298 5.63 5.87 28.45
C ASN A 298 6.74 6.90 28.69
N ASP A 299 6.34 8.11 29.05
CA ASP A 299 7.23 9.24 29.35
C ASP A 299 8.07 9.75 28.15
N PHE A 300 7.69 9.39 26.91
CA PHE A 300 8.36 9.92 25.72
C PHE A 300 8.06 11.42 25.56
N LEU A 301 9.09 12.26 25.71
CA LEU A 301 8.96 13.74 25.80
C LEU A 301 8.16 14.36 24.65
N LYS A 302 8.29 13.82 23.43
CA LYS A 302 7.58 14.32 22.26
C LYS A 302 6.16 13.76 22.12
N LEU A 303 5.71 12.93 23.05
CA LEU A 303 4.36 12.40 23.14
C LEU A 303 3.71 12.74 24.50
N PRO A 304 3.53 14.01 24.83
CA PRO A 304 3.03 14.41 26.17
C PRO A 304 1.61 13.90 26.50
N ARG A 305 0.87 13.40 25.50
CA ARG A 305 -0.46 12.78 25.66
C ARG A 305 -0.45 11.27 25.34
N GLY A 306 0.73 10.65 25.23
CA GLY A 306 0.89 9.26 24.78
C GLY A 306 0.56 9.07 23.30
N LEU A 307 0.42 7.82 22.88
CA LEU A 307 0.01 7.49 21.50
C LEU A 307 -1.47 7.80 21.28
N ASP A 308 -1.79 8.43 20.14
CA ASP A 308 -3.17 8.69 19.72
C ASP A 308 -3.65 7.72 18.61
N ASP A 309 -4.91 7.84 18.19
CA ASP A 309 -5.52 6.96 17.18
C ASP A 309 -5.02 7.24 15.74
N ASN A 310 -4.20 8.29 15.57
CA ASN A 310 -3.57 8.62 14.31
C ASN A 310 -2.20 7.95 14.13
N MET A 311 -1.84 7.05 15.03
CA MET A 311 -0.57 6.33 15.03
C MET A 311 -0.80 4.83 14.89
N LEU A 312 0.07 4.17 14.13
CA LEU A 312 0.14 2.73 13.97
C LEU A 312 1.47 2.24 14.54
N CYS A 313 1.45 1.06 15.12
CA CYS A 313 2.64 0.39 15.62
C CYS A 313 2.87 -0.90 14.85
N ALA A 314 4.10 -1.13 14.40
CA ALA A 314 4.47 -2.38 13.75
C ALA A 314 5.85 -2.87 14.23
N LEU A 315 6.04 -4.18 14.25
CA LEU A 315 7.24 -4.84 14.76
C LEU A 315 7.50 -6.13 14.00
N ASP A 316 8.76 -6.46 13.77
CA ASP A 316 9.17 -7.80 13.38
C ASP A 316 9.16 -8.73 14.60
N ARG A 317 8.25 -9.70 14.58
CA ARG A 317 8.12 -10.68 15.69
C ARG A 317 9.26 -11.72 15.71
N ASN A 318 10.10 -11.75 14.69
CA ASN A 318 11.26 -12.62 14.69
C ASN A 318 12.40 -11.99 15.51
N GLU A 319 12.56 -12.42 16.75
CA GLU A 319 13.54 -11.88 17.69
C GLU A 319 15.00 -12.04 17.24
N SER A 320 15.30 -13.02 16.40
CA SER A 320 16.64 -13.21 15.86
C SER A 320 16.95 -12.28 14.68
N ARG A 321 15.93 -11.77 14.00
CA ARG A 321 16.06 -10.86 12.86
C ARG A 321 15.83 -9.41 13.25
N ARG A 322 14.70 -9.09 13.91
CA ARG A 322 14.29 -7.74 14.34
C ARG A 322 14.46 -6.68 13.24
N ALA A 323 13.93 -6.99 12.05
CA ALA A 323 13.95 -6.04 10.96
C ALA A 323 13.10 -4.82 11.30
N ASP A 324 13.60 -3.63 11.00
CA ASP A 324 12.98 -2.38 11.41
C ASP A 324 13.26 -1.25 10.43
N ALA A 325 12.39 -0.23 10.41
CA ALA A 325 12.70 1.07 9.83
C ALA A 325 13.81 1.76 10.62
N CYS A 326 14.70 2.45 9.94
CA CYS A 326 15.82 3.12 10.59
C CYS A 326 16.06 4.54 10.05
N LEU A 327 17.12 5.19 10.52
CA LEU A 327 17.50 6.53 10.07
C LEU A 327 17.64 6.57 8.54
N GLY A 328 16.91 7.47 7.89
CA GLY A 328 16.82 7.58 6.43
C GLY A 328 15.55 6.97 5.83
N ASP A 329 14.82 6.08 6.54
CA ASP A 329 13.53 5.56 6.11
C ASP A 329 12.36 6.48 6.48
N SER A 330 12.61 7.53 7.26
CA SER A 330 11.65 8.57 7.65
C SER A 330 10.86 9.09 6.45
N GLY A 331 9.53 9.24 6.60
CA GLY A 331 8.63 9.71 5.53
C GLY A 331 8.31 8.65 4.48
N GLY A 332 9.04 7.55 4.42
CA GLY A 332 8.75 6.40 3.56
C GLY A 332 7.51 5.63 4.00
N PRO A 333 6.99 4.74 3.15
CA PRO A 333 5.73 4.06 3.40
C PRO A 333 5.84 2.86 4.33
N LEU A 334 4.83 2.69 5.20
CA LEU A 334 4.39 1.38 5.66
C LEU A 334 3.33 0.87 4.69
N LEU A 335 3.62 -0.21 4.01
CA LEU A 335 2.77 -0.82 3.00
C LEU A 335 1.97 -1.98 3.58
N MET A 336 0.73 -2.13 3.12
CA MET A 336 -0.02 -3.37 3.24
C MET A 336 0.00 -4.08 1.90
N LEU A 337 0.56 -5.28 1.88
CA LEU A 337 0.60 -6.18 0.74
C LEU A 337 -0.51 -7.22 0.92
N ALA A 338 -1.54 -7.17 0.10
CA ALA A 338 -2.65 -8.12 0.11
C ALA A 338 -2.77 -8.78 -1.27
N GLY A 339 -2.00 -9.84 -1.49
CA GLY A 339 -1.86 -10.46 -2.81
C GLY A 339 -1.21 -9.49 -3.82
N PRO A 340 -1.80 -9.28 -5.01
CA PRO A 340 -1.26 -8.38 -6.02
C PRO A 340 -1.49 -6.90 -5.71
N SER A 341 -2.34 -6.58 -4.74
CA SER A 341 -2.69 -5.20 -4.39
C SER A 341 -1.78 -4.68 -3.30
N HIS A 342 -1.17 -3.53 -3.53
CA HIS A 342 -0.37 -2.79 -2.57
C HIS A 342 -1.10 -1.51 -2.20
N SER A 343 -1.14 -1.18 -0.91
CA SER A 343 -1.67 0.10 -0.45
C SER A 343 -0.77 0.70 0.64
N ILE A 344 -0.68 2.03 0.66
CA ILE A 344 -0.04 2.72 1.76
C ILE A 344 -1.01 2.83 2.93
N VAL A 345 -0.59 2.38 4.10
CA VAL A 345 -1.36 2.42 5.35
C VAL A 345 -0.75 3.34 6.40
N GLY A 346 0.57 3.55 6.34
CA GLY A 346 1.29 4.39 7.28
C GLY A 346 2.47 5.11 6.64
N ILE A 347 2.97 6.12 7.34
CA ILE A 347 4.17 6.89 7.00
C ILE A 347 5.16 6.68 8.14
N THR A 348 6.39 6.30 7.84
CA THR A 348 7.45 6.10 8.84
C THR A 348 7.72 7.42 9.57
N ALA A 349 7.44 7.46 10.87
CA ALA A 349 7.49 8.68 11.66
C ALA A 349 8.66 8.69 12.65
N PHE A 350 8.66 7.79 13.63
CA PHE A 350 9.73 7.73 14.63
C PHE A 350 9.75 6.35 15.30
N GLY A 351 10.81 6.07 16.04
CA GLY A 351 10.98 4.86 16.84
C GLY A 351 12.05 5.06 17.90
N GLN A 352 12.29 4.01 18.65
CA GLN A 352 13.49 3.85 19.46
C GLN A 352 14.63 3.29 18.58
N PRO A 353 15.84 3.05 19.12
CA PRO A 353 16.93 2.50 18.32
C PRO A 353 16.50 1.27 17.51
N CYS A 354 16.81 1.31 16.22
CA CYS A 354 16.39 0.30 15.25
C CYS A 354 16.79 -1.12 15.65
N GLY A 355 15.99 -2.11 15.31
CA GLY A 355 16.25 -3.52 15.62
C GLY A 355 16.07 -3.88 17.09
N GLY A 356 15.50 -2.98 17.88
CA GLY A 356 15.14 -3.20 19.28
C GLY A 356 13.85 -4.04 19.44
N PRO A 357 13.44 -4.32 20.66
CA PRO A 357 12.18 -4.99 20.95
C PRO A 357 10.98 -4.05 20.89
N THR A 358 11.19 -2.75 20.65
CA THR A 358 10.19 -1.70 20.66
C THR A 358 9.61 -1.55 19.26
N PRO A 359 8.27 -1.48 19.10
CA PRO A 359 7.66 -1.24 17.80
C PRO A 359 8.06 0.11 17.19
N GLY A 360 8.21 0.16 15.86
CA GLY A 360 8.25 1.42 15.12
C GLY A 360 6.88 2.09 15.10
N ILE A 361 6.86 3.42 15.08
CA ILE A 361 5.65 4.26 15.02
C ILE A 361 5.49 4.86 13.64
N TYR A 362 4.28 4.74 13.11
CA TYR A 362 3.89 5.22 11.79
C TYR A 362 2.66 6.11 11.89
N THR A 363 2.65 7.21 11.15
CA THR A 363 1.45 8.04 11.01
C THR A 363 0.40 7.30 10.19
N ALA A 364 -0.80 7.06 10.75
CA ALA A 364 -1.89 6.35 10.10
C ALA A 364 -2.47 7.17 8.93
N VAL A 365 -2.25 6.74 7.69
CA VAL A 365 -2.67 7.49 6.49
C VAL A 365 -4.19 7.70 6.45
N TYR A 366 -4.97 6.68 6.84
CA TYR A 366 -6.42 6.75 6.89
C TYR A 366 -6.94 7.94 7.75
N SER A 367 -6.26 8.27 8.84
CA SER A 367 -6.65 9.37 9.73
C SER A 367 -6.57 10.75 9.07
N TYR A 368 -5.86 10.86 7.96
CA TYR A 368 -5.66 12.10 7.21
C TYR A 368 -6.26 12.05 5.80
N LEU A 369 -7.02 11.01 5.50
CA LEU A 369 -7.51 10.72 4.15
C LEU A 369 -8.30 11.89 3.55
N GLU A 370 -9.24 12.46 4.30
CA GLU A 370 -10.04 13.61 3.85
C GLU A 370 -9.19 14.85 3.54
N TRP A 371 -8.15 15.10 4.36
CA TRP A 371 -7.21 16.19 4.09
C TRP A 371 -6.36 15.90 2.85
N ILE A 372 -5.88 14.66 2.69
CA ILE A 372 -5.10 14.25 1.51
C ILE A 372 -5.94 14.41 0.25
N GLU A 373 -7.17 13.95 0.25
CA GLU A 373 -8.08 14.03 -0.91
C GLU A 373 -8.31 15.47 -1.36
N ARG A 374 -8.57 16.38 -0.42
CA ARG A 374 -8.73 17.81 -0.72
C ARG A 374 -7.48 18.46 -1.31
N GLN A 375 -6.28 17.98 -0.97
CA GLN A 375 -5.04 18.54 -1.51
C GLN A 375 -4.66 17.95 -2.87
N VAL A 376 -4.96 16.67 -3.08
CA VAL A 376 -4.48 15.91 -4.24
C VAL A 376 -5.49 15.85 -5.38
N TRP A 377 -6.79 15.76 -5.05
CA TRP A 377 -7.88 15.59 -6.01
C TRP A 377 -9.07 16.54 -5.72
N PRO A 378 -8.87 17.85 -5.59
CA PRO A 378 -9.93 18.80 -5.21
C PRO A 378 -11.12 18.81 -6.18
N GLU A 379 -10.88 18.63 -7.49
CA GLU A 379 -11.92 18.62 -8.51
C GLU A 379 -12.87 17.42 -8.40
N MET A 380 -12.42 16.31 -7.79
CA MET A 380 -13.26 15.13 -7.55
C MET A 380 -14.15 15.28 -6.30
N ASP A 381 -13.81 16.22 -5.40
CA ASP A 381 -14.56 16.51 -4.17
C ASP A 381 -15.77 17.42 -4.48
N GLU A 382 -15.62 18.39 -5.39
CA GLU A 382 -16.68 19.35 -5.77
C GLU A 382 -17.84 18.66 -6.54
N GLU A 383 -17.57 17.64 -7.37
CA GLU A 383 -18.61 16.89 -8.07
C GLU A 383 -19.55 16.12 -7.12
N SER A 384 -19.09 15.75 -5.91
CA SER A 384 -19.88 15.00 -4.92
C SER A 384 -20.88 15.91 -4.18
N ASP A 385 -20.61 17.20 -4.05
CA ASP A 385 -21.43 18.17 -3.31
C ASP A 385 -22.54 18.82 -4.19
N GLU A 386 -22.35 18.88 -5.51
CA GLU A 386 -23.38 19.41 -6.44
C GLU A 386 -24.52 18.42 -6.69
N GLU A 387 -24.29 17.11 -6.63
CA GLU A 387 -25.35 16.10 -6.82
C GLU A 387 -26.23 15.87 -5.56
N THR A 388 -25.85 16.43 -4.41
CA THR A 388 -26.63 16.34 -3.15
C THR A 388 -27.48 17.58 -2.86
N ARG A 389 -27.52 18.57 -3.74
CA ARG A 389 -28.41 19.75 -3.67
C ARG A 389 -29.49 19.70 -4.74
#